data_5ea41c5f2ffb3e6869aa320ed70f0ba6
#
_entry.id   5ea41c5f2ffb3e6869aa320ed70f0ba6
#
_cell.length_a   1.000
_cell.length_b   1.000
_cell.length_c   1.000
_cell.angle_alpha   90.00
_cell.angle_beta   90.00
_cell.angle_gamma   90.00
#
_symmetry.space_group_name_H-M   'P 1'
#
loop_
_entity.id
_entity.type
_entity.pdbx_description
1 polymer ?
#
loop_
_entity_poly.entity_id
_entity_poly.type
_entity_poly.pdbx_seq_one_letter_code
_entity_poly.pdbx_strand_id
1 'polypeptide(L)'
;PVVTLSHFEMPYHLVTKYGGWRNRKLIDFFIRFASTVFTRYKEKVKYWMTFNEINNQVNFSESLCPFTNSGILYSPEEDINEREQIMYQAVHYELVASALAVQTGKSINPEFSIGCMIAMCPIYPLTCAPNDMMMATKAMHRRYWFTDVHARGYYAQHMLNYFARKGFNLDITPEDNAILASGCVDFIGFSYYMSFTTQFSPDNPQLDYVEPRDLVSNPYIDTSEWGWQIDPAGLRYSLNWFWDHFQLPLFIVENGFGAVDQRQADGTVNDHYRIDYFASHIREMKKAVVEDGVDLIGYTPWGCIDLVSARSEE
;
A
#
# COMPACT_ATOMS: atom_id res chain seq x y z
N PRO A 1 -9.20 9.98 -16.59
CA PRO A 1 -8.42 10.11 -15.36
C PRO A 1 -8.68 8.94 -14.42
N VAL A 2 -7.74 8.67 -13.52
CA VAL A 2 -7.89 7.83 -12.33
C VAL A 2 -7.83 8.75 -11.12
N VAL A 3 -8.75 8.60 -10.18
CA VAL A 3 -8.85 9.48 -9.02
C VAL A 3 -8.79 8.67 -7.73
N THR A 4 -7.89 9.02 -6.82
CA THR A 4 -7.82 8.47 -5.47
C THR A 4 -8.66 9.34 -4.52
N LEU A 5 -9.60 8.71 -3.80
CA LEU A 5 -10.50 9.42 -2.88
C LEU A 5 -9.76 9.96 -1.65
N SER A 6 -8.80 9.22 -1.13
CA SER A 6 -7.97 9.62 0.01
C SER A 6 -6.50 9.33 -0.29
N HIS A 7 -5.69 10.38 -0.40
CA HIS A 7 -4.24 10.29 -0.66
C HIS A 7 -3.47 11.00 0.44
N PHE A 8 -3.44 10.40 1.65
CA PHE A 8 -2.79 10.87 2.88
C PHE A 8 -3.35 12.17 3.49
N GLU A 9 -4.27 12.84 2.83
CA GLU A 9 -4.76 14.14 3.25
C GLU A 9 -6.09 13.99 3.99
N MET A 10 -6.06 14.22 5.29
CA MET A 10 -7.25 14.24 6.14
C MET A 10 -7.49 15.66 6.65
N PRO A 11 -8.74 16.17 6.64
CA PRO A 11 -9.06 17.44 7.30
C PRO A 11 -8.63 17.39 8.78
N TYR A 12 -7.74 18.30 9.18
CA TYR A 12 -7.15 18.33 10.54
C TYR A 12 -8.18 18.35 11.66
N HIS A 13 -9.38 18.89 11.40
CA HIS A 13 -10.51 18.82 12.33
C HIS A 13 -10.91 17.37 12.68
N LEU A 14 -10.82 16.44 11.73
CA LEU A 14 -11.12 15.02 12.00
C LEU A 14 -10.05 14.38 12.90
N VAL A 15 -8.80 14.81 12.78
CA VAL A 15 -7.70 14.38 13.64
C VAL A 15 -7.95 14.87 15.07
N THR A 16 -8.16 16.17 15.25
CA THR A 16 -8.24 16.80 16.59
C THR A 16 -9.53 16.50 17.33
N LYS A 17 -10.65 16.40 16.63
CA LYS A 17 -11.97 16.18 17.25
C LYS A 17 -12.34 14.72 17.38
N TYR A 18 -11.93 13.88 16.45
CA TYR A 18 -12.35 12.47 16.38
C TYR A 18 -11.21 11.49 16.59
N GLY A 19 -9.96 11.95 16.58
CA GLY A 19 -8.77 11.10 16.69
C GLY A 19 -8.47 10.32 15.40
N GLY A 20 -8.87 10.89 14.26
CA GLY A 20 -8.72 10.22 12.96
C GLY A 20 -9.53 8.93 12.89
N TRP A 21 -9.00 7.94 12.18
CA TRP A 21 -9.64 6.63 12.00
C TRP A 21 -9.71 5.75 13.27
N ARG A 22 -9.29 6.25 14.44
CA ARG A 22 -9.67 5.62 15.71
C ARG A 22 -11.19 5.61 15.92
N ASN A 23 -11.92 6.48 15.23
CA ASN A 23 -13.33 6.69 15.42
C ASN A 23 -14.15 6.15 14.25
N ARG A 24 -15.01 5.17 14.53
CA ARG A 24 -15.89 4.54 13.57
C ARG A 24 -16.76 5.55 12.76
N LYS A 25 -17.08 6.72 13.33
CA LYS A 25 -17.85 7.77 12.62
C LYS A 25 -17.17 8.27 11.33
N LEU A 26 -15.87 8.06 11.18
CA LEU A 26 -15.19 8.43 9.95
C LEU A 26 -15.67 7.64 8.76
N ILE A 27 -16.21 6.43 8.95
CA ILE A 27 -16.86 5.65 7.89
C ILE A 27 -18.00 6.48 7.27
N ASP A 28 -18.92 7.02 8.07
CA ASP A 28 -20.04 7.80 7.58
C ASP A 28 -19.59 9.10 6.89
N PHE A 29 -18.57 9.75 7.44
CA PHE A 29 -18.03 10.97 6.85
C PHE A 29 -17.37 10.70 5.51
N PHE A 30 -16.59 9.62 5.41
CA PHE A 30 -15.94 9.21 4.17
C PHE A 30 -16.96 8.82 3.10
N ILE A 31 -18.01 8.07 3.44
CA ILE A 31 -19.05 7.69 2.48
C ILE A 31 -19.85 8.89 1.98
N ARG A 32 -20.15 9.86 2.84
CA ARG A 32 -20.78 11.12 2.41
C ARG A 32 -19.89 11.89 1.44
N PHE A 33 -18.58 11.96 1.71
CA PHE A 33 -17.60 12.57 0.80
C PHE A 33 -17.54 11.80 -0.54
N ALA A 34 -17.33 10.49 -0.49
CA ALA A 34 -17.21 9.63 -1.67
C ALA A 34 -18.48 9.70 -2.56
N SER A 35 -19.67 9.59 -1.97
CA SER A 35 -20.94 9.73 -2.68
C SER A 35 -21.09 11.07 -3.39
N THR A 36 -20.67 12.16 -2.73
CA THR A 36 -20.69 13.50 -3.34
C THR A 36 -19.76 13.59 -4.54
N VAL A 37 -18.53 13.08 -4.40
CA VAL A 37 -17.52 13.08 -5.45
C VAL A 37 -17.96 12.19 -6.62
N PHE A 38 -18.40 10.98 -6.35
CA PHE A 38 -18.92 10.06 -7.37
C PHE A 38 -20.08 10.67 -8.17
N THR A 39 -21.06 11.25 -7.48
CA THR A 39 -22.21 11.89 -8.13
C THR A 39 -21.78 13.07 -9.01
N ARG A 40 -20.87 13.92 -8.50
CA ARG A 40 -20.44 15.14 -9.21
C ARG A 40 -19.62 14.84 -10.46
N TYR A 41 -18.83 13.77 -10.43
CA TYR A 41 -17.89 13.45 -11.50
C TYR A 41 -18.24 12.18 -12.29
N LYS A 42 -19.44 11.64 -12.14
CA LYS A 42 -19.87 10.37 -12.73
C LYS A 42 -19.71 10.27 -14.25
N GLU A 43 -19.79 11.40 -14.96
CA GLU A 43 -19.64 11.45 -16.42
C GLU A 43 -18.17 11.74 -16.86
N LYS A 44 -17.26 12.01 -15.92
CA LYS A 44 -15.89 12.44 -16.21
C LYS A 44 -14.83 11.45 -15.77
N VAL A 45 -15.11 10.68 -14.74
CA VAL A 45 -14.16 9.74 -14.11
C VAL A 45 -14.80 8.36 -14.08
N LYS A 46 -14.11 7.39 -14.66
CA LYS A 46 -14.51 5.99 -14.65
C LYS A 46 -13.70 5.18 -13.62
N TYR A 47 -12.41 5.50 -13.46
CA TYR A 47 -11.49 4.75 -12.61
C TYR A 47 -11.25 5.49 -11.29
N TRP A 48 -11.45 4.77 -10.19
CA TRP A 48 -11.33 5.31 -8.84
C TRP A 48 -10.48 4.39 -7.97
N MET A 49 -9.82 4.95 -6.97
CA MET A 49 -9.18 4.21 -5.88
C MET A 49 -9.63 4.79 -4.55
N THR A 50 -9.69 3.96 -3.52
CA THR A 50 -10.23 4.38 -2.23
C THR A 50 -9.18 5.06 -1.35
N PHE A 51 -8.18 4.33 -0.90
CA PHE A 51 -7.11 4.82 -0.03
C PHE A 51 -5.76 4.56 -0.66
N ASN A 52 -4.89 5.59 -0.64
CA ASN A 52 -3.51 5.45 -1.12
C ASN A 52 -2.66 4.68 -0.11
N GLU A 53 -1.92 3.67 -0.60
CA GLU A 53 -0.91 2.93 0.17
C GLU A 53 -1.36 2.56 1.61
N ILE A 54 -2.59 2.09 1.76
CA ILE A 54 -3.19 1.77 3.05
C ILE A 54 -2.32 0.84 3.90
N ASN A 55 -1.54 -0.03 3.28
CA ASN A 55 -0.67 -0.99 3.95
C ASN A 55 0.61 -0.37 4.55
N ASN A 56 0.93 0.88 4.29
CA ASN A 56 2.03 1.58 4.97
C ASN A 56 1.74 1.80 6.46
N GLN A 57 0.50 1.67 6.90
CA GLN A 57 0.13 1.72 8.32
C GLN A 57 0.81 0.64 9.18
N VAL A 58 1.33 -0.44 8.58
CA VAL A 58 2.15 -1.43 9.31
C VAL A 58 3.39 -0.81 9.95
N ASN A 59 3.82 0.36 9.51
CA ASN A 59 4.92 1.13 10.13
C ASN A 59 4.41 1.95 11.34
N PHE A 60 3.58 1.38 12.17
CA PHE A 60 2.92 2.03 13.31
C PHE A 60 3.88 2.44 14.44
N SER A 61 5.09 1.92 14.46
CA SER A 61 6.14 2.36 15.40
C SER A 61 6.62 3.80 15.12
N GLU A 62 6.48 4.26 13.88
CA GLU A 62 6.76 5.63 13.47
C GLU A 62 5.49 6.49 13.60
N SER A 63 5.65 7.75 13.99
CA SER A 63 4.48 8.65 14.13
C SER A 63 3.96 9.16 12.80
N LEU A 64 4.80 9.25 11.78
CA LEU A 64 4.45 9.84 10.49
C LEU A 64 3.43 8.99 9.72
N CYS A 65 3.68 7.69 9.57
CA CYS A 65 2.80 6.82 8.79
C CYS A 65 1.36 6.73 9.36
N PRO A 66 1.14 6.50 10.68
CA PRO A 66 -0.19 6.55 11.27
C PRO A 66 -0.88 7.90 11.12
N PHE A 67 -0.13 9.00 11.20
CA PHE A 67 -0.69 10.33 11.00
C PHE A 67 -1.14 10.56 9.56
N THR A 68 -0.28 10.27 8.58
CA THR A 68 -0.58 10.51 7.15
C THR A 68 -1.68 9.60 6.63
N ASN A 69 -1.65 8.31 6.97
CA ASN A 69 -2.64 7.34 6.48
C ASN A 69 -3.99 7.46 7.22
N SER A 70 -3.96 7.57 8.55
CA SER A 70 -5.16 7.41 9.38
C SER A 70 -5.49 8.61 10.27
N GLY A 71 -4.71 9.69 10.21
CA GLY A 71 -4.89 10.86 11.07
C GLY A 71 -4.73 10.55 12.56
N ILE A 72 -3.91 9.56 12.90
CA ILE A 72 -3.69 9.12 14.27
C ILE A 72 -2.49 9.85 14.87
N LEU A 73 -2.73 10.53 15.97
CA LEU A 73 -1.69 11.03 16.88
C LEU A 73 -1.64 10.09 18.08
N TYR A 74 -0.53 9.39 18.26
CA TYR A 74 -0.32 8.54 19.44
C TYR A 74 -0.04 9.37 20.68
N SER A 75 -0.59 8.93 21.83
CA SER A 75 -0.17 9.45 23.13
C SER A 75 1.22 8.93 23.49
N PRO A 76 2.06 9.72 24.19
CA PRO A 76 3.33 9.25 24.71
C PRO A 76 3.23 8.07 25.68
N GLU A 77 2.06 7.89 26.34
CA GLU A 77 1.80 6.80 27.27
C GLU A 77 1.41 5.49 26.57
N GLU A 78 0.99 5.53 25.30
CA GLU A 78 0.61 4.33 24.55
C GLU A 78 1.87 3.51 24.20
N ASP A 79 1.91 2.29 24.69
CA ASP A 79 2.99 1.36 24.37
C ASP A 79 2.88 0.81 22.92
N ILE A 80 3.91 0.10 22.49
CA ILE A 80 4.00 -0.38 21.10
C ILE A 80 2.87 -1.38 20.75
N ASN A 81 2.38 -2.19 21.70
CA ASN A 81 1.29 -3.14 21.45
C ASN A 81 -0.06 -2.40 21.37
N GLU A 82 -0.26 -1.39 22.22
CA GLU A 82 -1.43 -0.52 22.16
C GLU A 82 -1.49 0.23 20.82
N ARG A 83 -0.37 0.80 20.37
CA ARG A 83 -0.28 1.47 19.06
C ARG A 83 -0.58 0.51 17.93
N GLU A 84 -0.09 -0.71 18.00
CA GLU A 84 -0.36 -1.74 17.00
C GLU A 84 -1.85 -2.10 16.95
N GLN A 85 -2.50 -2.31 18.09
CA GLN A 85 -3.94 -2.58 18.13
C GLN A 85 -4.76 -1.41 17.59
N ILE A 86 -4.41 -0.17 17.96
CA ILE A 86 -5.05 1.04 17.45
C ILE A 86 -4.94 1.12 15.93
N MET A 87 -3.76 0.85 15.39
CA MET A 87 -3.53 0.83 13.95
C MET A 87 -4.45 -0.19 13.26
N TYR A 88 -4.53 -1.43 13.76
CA TYR A 88 -5.38 -2.44 13.13
C TYR A 88 -6.87 -2.10 13.25
N GLN A 89 -7.29 -1.46 14.34
CA GLN A 89 -8.67 -1.00 14.45
C GLN A 89 -8.97 0.12 13.44
N ALA A 90 -8.06 1.06 13.25
CA ALA A 90 -8.20 2.12 12.26
C ALA A 90 -8.26 1.55 10.83
N VAL A 91 -7.34 0.65 10.52
CA VAL A 91 -7.33 -0.06 9.23
C VAL A 91 -8.66 -0.80 8.99
N HIS A 92 -9.21 -1.46 10.01
CA HIS A 92 -10.52 -2.11 9.87
C HIS A 92 -11.60 -1.12 9.43
N TYR A 93 -11.68 0.04 10.05
CA TYR A 93 -12.66 1.07 9.67
C TYR A 93 -12.43 1.62 8.26
N GLU A 94 -11.18 1.79 7.85
CA GLU A 94 -10.85 2.21 6.48
C GLU A 94 -11.22 1.13 5.45
N LEU A 95 -11.00 -0.14 5.74
CA LEU A 95 -11.40 -1.25 4.87
C LEU A 95 -12.92 -1.34 4.72
N VAL A 96 -13.67 -1.16 5.81
CA VAL A 96 -15.14 -1.09 5.78
C VAL A 96 -15.60 0.12 4.97
N ALA A 97 -14.98 1.30 5.17
CA ALA A 97 -15.26 2.50 4.38
C ALA A 97 -14.94 2.31 2.89
N SER A 98 -13.85 1.63 2.58
CA SER A 98 -13.48 1.28 1.19
C SER A 98 -14.54 0.39 0.54
N ALA A 99 -14.98 -0.67 1.22
CA ALA A 99 -16.02 -1.58 0.71
C ALA A 99 -17.36 -0.86 0.50
N LEU A 100 -17.78 -0.01 1.43
CA LEU A 100 -18.97 0.83 1.28
C LEU A 100 -18.82 1.84 0.15
N ALA A 101 -17.63 2.38 -0.08
CA ALA A 101 -17.38 3.28 -1.22
C ALA A 101 -17.52 2.53 -2.56
N VAL A 102 -17.04 1.28 -2.65
CA VAL A 102 -17.27 0.44 -3.84
C VAL A 102 -18.77 0.25 -4.10
N GLN A 103 -19.54 -0.17 -3.10
CA GLN A 103 -20.98 -0.37 -3.20
C GLN A 103 -21.69 0.94 -3.61
N THR A 104 -21.37 2.05 -2.95
CA THR A 104 -21.92 3.38 -3.23
C THR A 104 -21.61 3.82 -4.66
N GLY A 105 -20.35 3.67 -5.07
CA GLY A 105 -19.93 4.04 -6.43
C GLY A 105 -20.69 3.23 -7.50
N LYS A 106 -20.78 1.91 -7.33
CA LYS A 106 -21.53 1.02 -8.24
C LYS A 106 -23.03 1.34 -8.28
N SER A 107 -23.60 1.78 -7.17
CA SER A 107 -25.02 2.20 -7.15
C SER A 107 -25.26 3.51 -7.90
N ILE A 108 -24.28 4.42 -7.93
CA ILE A 108 -24.33 5.71 -8.64
C ILE A 108 -24.06 5.51 -10.13
N ASN A 109 -23.05 4.72 -10.47
CA ASN A 109 -22.71 4.38 -11.84
C ASN A 109 -22.11 2.96 -11.90
N PRO A 110 -22.85 1.97 -12.42
CA PRO A 110 -22.38 0.58 -12.55
C PRO A 110 -21.09 0.42 -13.39
N GLU A 111 -20.79 1.39 -14.28
CA GLU A 111 -19.61 1.39 -15.14
C GLU A 111 -18.32 1.86 -14.42
N PHE A 112 -18.42 2.31 -13.18
CA PHE A 112 -17.22 2.64 -12.41
C PHE A 112 -16.37 1.42 -12.20
N SER A 113 -15.06 1.58 -12.35
CA SER A 113 -14.03 0.62 -11.95
C SER A 113 -13.33 1.19 -10.72
N ILE A 114 -13.51 0.52 -9.58
CA ILE A 114 -13.04 1.02 -8.29
C ILE A 114 -12.03 0.03 -7.72
N GLY A 115 -10.78 0.48 -7.56
CA GLY A 115 -9.65 -0.30 -7.06
C GLY A 115 -9.20 0.08 -5.66
N CYS A 116 -8.34 -0.76 -5.09
CA CYS A 116 -7.49 -0.41 -3.95
C CYS A 116 -6.14 0.14 -4.45
N MET A 117 -5.34 0.67 -3.52
CA MET A 117 -3.97 1.09 -3.81
C MET A 117 -3.02 0.62 -2.69
N ILE A 118 -2.01 -0.16 -3.07
CA ILE A 118 -1.10 -0.87 -2.19
C ILE A 118 0.34 -0.44 -2.45
N ALA A 119 1.10 -0.13 -1.41
CA ALA A 119 2.55 0.07 -1.52
C ALA A 119 3.24 -1.29 -1.69
N MET A 120 3.70 -1.61 -2.89
CA MET A 120 4.35 -2.88 -3.18
C MET A 120 5.87 -2.77 -3.12
N CYS A 121 6.44 -3.40 -2.10
CA CYS A 121 7.87 -3.66 -1.95
C CYS A 121 8.00 -5.16 -1.68
N PRO A 122 8.30 -6.00 -2.67
CA PRO A 122 8.48 -7.44 -2.45
C PRO A 122 9.63 -7.67 -1.47
N ILE A 123 9.47 -8.65 -0.58
CA ILE A 123 10.46 -8.95 0.46
C ILE A 123 11.07 -10.30 0.17
N TYR A 124 12.35 -10.27 -0.19
CA TYR A 124 13.11 -11.48 -0.53
C TYR A 124 13.73 -12.12 0.72
N PRO A 125 13.88 -13.45 0.74
CA PRO A 125 14.80 -14.10 1.69
C PRO A 125 16.25 -13.82 1.28
N LEU A 126 17.15 -13.56 2.25
CA LEU A 126 18.57 -13.38 1.96
C LEU A 126 19.20 -14.66 1.38
N THR A 127 18.75 -15.82 1.85
CA THR A 127 19.21 -17.12 1.36
C THR A 127 18.05 -18.07 1.08
N CYS A 128 18.33 -19.18 0.41
CA CYS A 128 17.36 -20.27 0.23
C CYS A 128 17.18 -21.16 1.48
N ALA A 129 17.72 -20.79 2.64
CA ALA A 129 17.48 -21.50 3.89
C ALA A 129 15.98 -21.49 4.22
N PRO A 130 15.39 -22.64 4.65
CA PRO A 130 13.95 -22.73 4.93
C PRO A 130 13.43 -21.64 5.90
N ASN A 131 14.23 -21.28 6.90
CA ASN A 131 13.84 -20.25 7.86
C ASN A 131 13.84 -18.84 7.24
N ASP A 132 14.78 -18.51 6.34
CA ASP A 132 14.78 -17.25 5.60
C ASP A 132 13.54 -17.17 4.68
N MET A 133 13.22 -18.28 3.99
CA MET A 133 12.02 -18.37 3.16
C MET A 133 10.73 -18.15 3.97
N MET A 134 10.64 -18.77 5.16
CA MET A 134 9.48 -18.58 6.03
C MET A 134 9.41 -17.16 6.60
N MET A 135 10.56 -16.53 6.86
CA MET A 135 10.60 -15.14 7.33
C MET A 135 10.09 -14.18 6.25
N ALA A 136 10.58 -14.30 5.02
CA ALA A 136 10.09 -13.52 3.89
C ALA A 136 8.59 -13.74 3.65
N THR A 137 8.11 -14.98 3.74
CA THR A 137 6.68 -15.30 3.62
C THR A 137 5.84 -14.60 4.68
N LYS A 138 6.27 -14.61 5.96
CA LYS A 138 5.58 -13.91 7.05
C LYS A 138 5.57 -12.39 6.83
N ALA A 139 6.69 -11.83 6.38
CA ALA A 139 6.80 -10.41 6.07
C ALA A 139 5.85 -10.00 4.94
N MET A 140 5.75 -10.81 3.88
CA MET A 140 4.79 -10.61 2.79
C MET A 140 3.34 -10.73 3.30
N HIS A 141 3.00 -11.74 4.08
CA HIS A 141 1.67 -11.89 4.67
C HIS A 141 1.27 -10.66 5.48
N ARG A 142 2.17 -10.19 6.35
CA ARG A 142 1.89 -9.05 7.19
C ARG A 142 1.68 -7.75 6.41
N ARG A 143 2.41 -7.57 5.33
CA ARG A 143 2.34 -6.36 4.53
C ARG A 143 1.16 -6.36 3.55
N TYR A 144 0.70 -7.52 3.06
CA TYR A 144 -0.23 -7.59 1.93
C TYR A 144 -1.59 -8.22 2.23
N TRP A 145 -1.89 -8.60 3.46
CA TRP A 145 -3.23 -9.07 3.85
C TRP A 145 -4.35 -8.04 3.61
N PHE A 146 -4.02 -6.77 3.54
CA PHE A 146 -4.94 -5.69 3.13
C PHE A 146 -5.56 -5.98 1.77
N THR A 147 -4.76 -6.50 0.85
CA THR A 147 -5.23 -6.89 -0.48
C THR A 147 -6.21 -8.04 -0.43
N ASP A 148 -6.04 -9.01 0.50
CA ASP A 148 -7.03 -10.07 0.69
C ASP A 148 -8.40 -9.49 1.04
N VAL A 149 -8.46 -8.52 1.95
CA VAL A 149 -9.72 -7.89 2.35
C VAL A 149 -10.32 -7.09 1.19
N HIS A 150 -9.52 -6.31 0.49
CA HIS A 150 -9.99 -5.54 -0.66
C HIS A 150 -10.50 -6.42 -1.82
N ALA A 151 -9.77 -7.48 -2.16
CA ALA A 151 -10.02 -8.30 -3.34
C ALA A 151 -10.98 -9.48 -3.08
N ARG A 152 -10.97 -10.02 -1.85
CA ARG A 152 -11.74 -11.23 -1.47
C ARG A 152 -12.84 -10.98 -0.46
N GLY A 153 -12.84 -9.81 0.19
CA GLY A 153 -13.86 -9.41 1.15
C GLY A 153 -13.78 -10.10 2.52
N TYR A 154 -12.65 -10.68 2.88
CA TYR A 154 -12.48 -11.32 4.18
C TYR A 154 -11.03 -11.25 4.66
N TYR A 155 -10.85 -11.36 5.97
CA TYR A 155 -9.53 -11.42 6.59
C TYR A 155 -8.87 -12.77 6.32
N ALA A 156 -7.62 -12.75 5.85
CA ALA A 156 -6.81 -13.95 5.74
C ALA A 156 -6.62 -14.61 7.13
N GLN A 157 -6.74 -15.95 7.20
CA GLN A 157 -6.72 -16.67 8.46
C GLN A 157 -5.44 -16.45 9.28
N HIS A 158 -4.29 -16.23 8.60
CA HIS A 158 -3.04 -15.95 9.29
C HIS A 158 -3.08 -14.64 10.08
N MET A 159 -3.86 -13.64 9.63
CA MET A 159 -4.04 -12.38 10.36
C MET A 159 -4.99 -12.53 11.54
N LEU A 160 -6.09 -13.27 11.40
CA LEU A 160 -6.97 -13.59 12.53
C LEU A 160 -6.21 -14.34 13.63
N ASN A 161 -5.38 -15.30 13.23
CA ASN A 161 -4.50 -16.02 14.16
C ASN A 161 -3.47 -15.09 14.82
N TYR A 162 -2.94 -14.12 14.07
CA TYR A 162 -2.04 -13.12 14.62
C TYR A 162 -2.73 -12.25 15.67
N PHE A 163 -3.90 -11.70 15.38
CA PHE A 163 -4.69 -10.90 16.32
C PHE A 163 -4.98 -11.69 17.61
N ALA A 164 -5.37 -12.96 17.46
CA ALA A 164 -5.62 -13.83 18.61
C ALA A 164 -4.37 -14.05 19.48
N ARG A 165 -3.20 -14.31 18.85
CA ARG A 165 -1.94 -14.48 19.59
C ARG A 165 -1.49 -13.20 20.32
N LYS A 166 -1.72 -12.04 19.72
CA LYS A 166 -1.40 -10.74 20.31
C LYS A 166 -2.43 -10.31 21.38
N GLY A 167 -3.56 -11.02 21.48
CA GLY A 167 -4.66 -10.66 22.38
C GLY A 167 -5.39 -9.38 21.97
N PHE A 168 -5.34 -9.01 20.67
CA PHE A 168 -6.03 -7.85 20.16
C PHE A 168 -7.55 -8.06 20.15
N ASN A 169 -8.27 -7.14 20.74
CA ASN A 169 -9.73 -7.11 20.73
C ASN A 169 -10.19 -5.99 19.79
N LEU A 170 -10.39 -6.34 18.52
CA LEU A 170 -10.84 -5.41 17.50
C LEU A 170 -12.36 -5.42 17.38
N ASP A 171 -12.97 -4.24 17.23
CA ASP A 171 -14.41 -4.07 16.99
C ASP A 171 -14.73 -4.41 15.52
N ILE A 172 -14.77 -5.72 15.23
CA ILE A 172 -15.13 -6.30 13.93
C ILE A 172 -16.50 -6.97 14.09
N THR A 173 -17.54 -6.35 13.50
CA THR A 173 -18.90 -6.86 13.63
C THR A 173 -19.26 -7.85 12.50
N PRO A 174 -20.28 -8.71 12.67
CA PRO A 174 -20.81 -9.52 11.58
C PRO A 174 -21.31 -8.67 10.40
N GLU A 175 -21.82 -7.48 10.67
CA GLU A 175 -22.26 -6.53 9.64
C GLU A 175 -21.07 -5.99 8.83
N ASP A 176 -19.95 -5.68 9.48
CA ASP A 176 -18.72 -5.29 8.80
C ASP A 176 -18.23 -6.38 7.86
N ASN A 177 -18.24 -7.64 8.31
CA ASN A 177 -17.85 -8.77 7.46
C ASN A 177 -18.78 -8.92 6.23
N ALA A 178 -20.08 -8.68 6.38
CA ALA A 178 -21.02 -8.68 5.25
C ALA A 178 -20.76 -7.52 4.27
N ILE A 179 -20.43 -6.34 4.79
CA ILE A 179 -20.04 -5.17 3.99
C ILE A 179 -18.75 -5.48 3.20
N LEU A 180 -17.72 -5.99 3.86
CA LEU A 180 -16.47 -6.35 3.20
C LEU A 180 -16.68 -7.37 2.07
N ALA A 181 -17.46 -8.43 2.34
CA ALA A 181 -17.72 -9.50 1.37
C ALA A 181 -18.46 -9.02 0.11
N SER A 182 -19.27 -7.95 0.23
CA SER A 182 -20.06 -7.40 -0.88
C SER A 182 -19.46 -6.15 -1.53
N GLY A 183 -18.33 -5.66 -1.00
CA GLY A 183 -17.65 -4.44 -1.47
C GLY A 183 -16.24 -4.68 -2.00
N CYS A 184 -15.99 -5.82 -2.67
CA CYS A 184 -14.69 -6.12 -3.27
C CYS A 184 -14.36 -5.17 -4.42
N VAL A 185 -13.07 -4.90 -4.60
CA VAL A 185 -12.56 -4.01 -5.65
C VAL A 185 -12.55 -4.67 -7.02
N ASP A 186 -12.57 -3.85 -8.09
CA ASP A 186 -12.53 -4.32 -9.49
C ASP A 186 -11.09 -4.53 -10.01
N PHE A 187 -10.11 -3.86 -9.45
CA PHE A 187 -8.70 -3.96 -9.83
C PHE A 187 -7.78 -3.65 -8.65
N ILE A 188 -6.52 -4.06 -8.75
CA ILE A 188 -5.49 -3.75 -7.76
C ILE A 188 -4.55 -2.71 -8.34
N GLY A 189 -4.59 -1.49 -7.79
CA GLY A 189 -3.58 -0.46 -7.98
C GLY A 189 -2.44 -0.66 -6.99
N PHE A 190 -1.21 -0.40 -7.44
CA PHE A 190 -0.07 -0.44 -6.54
C PHE A 190 1.04 0.53 -6.96
N SER A 191 1.84 0.98 -5.97
CA SER A 191 3.12 1.66 -6.18
C SER A 191 4.26 0.63 -6.17
N TYR A 192 5.29 0.88 -6.97
CA TYR A 192 6.53 0.12 -6.95
C TYR A 192 7.72 1.05 -7.09
N TYR A 193 8.60 1.05 -6.11
CA TYR A 193 9.83 1.84 -6.13
C TYR A 193 11.08 0.98 -5.94
N MET A 194 10.98 -0.06 -5.11
CA MET A 194 12.10 -0.90 -4.71
C MET A 194 11.62 -2.24 -4.17
N SER A 195 12.56 -3.14 -3.92
CA SER A 195 12.36 -4.38 -3.14
C SER A 195 13.07 -4.31 -1.80
N PHE A 196 12.76 -5.24 -0.91
CA PHE A 196 13.43 -5.43 0.37
C PHE A 196 13.97 -6.84 0.49
N THR A 197 14.87 -7.04 1.46
CA THR A 197 15.41 -8.37 1.78
C THR A 197 15.43 -8.54 3.29
N THR A 198 15.06 -9.72 3.77
CA THR A 198 15.07 -10.07 5.18
C THR A 198 15.81 -11.37 5.43
N GLN A 199 16.30 -11.55 6.65
CA GLN A 199 16.99 -12.75 7.10
C GLN A 199 16.42 -13.23 8.43
N PHE A 200 16.27 -14.52 8.59
CA PHE A 200 15.90 -15.11 9.86
C PHE A 200 16.99 -14.88 10.91
N SER A 201 16.58 -14.42 12.10
CA SER A 201 17.45 -14.32 13.28
C SER A 201 17.02 -15.32 14.33
N PRO A 202 17.96 -16.18 14.81
CA PRO A 202 17.69 -17.10 15.93
C PRO A 202 17.28 -16.36 17.22
N ASP A 203 17.76 -15.12 17.40
CA ASP A 203 17.47 -14.28 18.57
C ASP A 203 16.04 -13.70 18.53
N ASN A 204 15.42 -13.70 17.36
CA ASN A 204 14.03 -13.29 17.15
C ASN A 204 13.27 -14.28 16.27
N PRO A 205 13.09 -15.54 16.75
CA PRO A 205 12.54 -16.63 15.95
C PRO A 205 11.06 -16.48 15.62
N GLN A 206 10.37 -15.54 16.27
CA GLN A 206 8.94 -15.27 16.10
C GLN A 206 8.68 -13.90 15.50
N LEU A 207 9.56 -13.42 14.62
CA LEU A 207 9.33 -12.17 13.90
C LEU A 207 7.94 -12.20 13.24
N ASP A 208 6.95 -11.84 14.01
CA ASP A 208 5.59 -11.59 13.54
C ASP A 208 5.53 -10.24 12.81
N TYR A 209 6.56 -9.40 12.98
CA TYR A 209 6.68 -8.09 12.37
C TYR A 209 8.12 -7.84 11.85
N VAL A 210 8.21 -7.45 10.58
CA VAL A 210 9.46 -6.99 9.95
C VAL A 210 9.39 -5.47 9.85
N GLU A 211 10.15 -4.79 10.69
CA GLU A 211 10.34 -3.34 10.60
C GLU A 211 11.48 -3.00 9.63
N PRO A 212 11.61 -1.75 9.19
CA PRO A 212 12.73 -1.33 8.35
C PRO A 212 14.11 -1.70 8.92
N ARG A 213 14.25 -1.71 10.26
CA ARG A 213 15.48 -2.13 10.97
C ARG A 213 15.80 -3.63 10.84
N ASP A 214 14.81 -4.46 10.50
CA ASP A 214 14.97 -5.91 10.35
C ASP A 214 15.31 -6.31 8.91
N LEU A 215 15.43 -5.31 8.03
CA LEU A 215 15.80 -5.50 6.65
C LEU A 215 17.33 -5.53 6.51
N VAL A 216 17.79 -6.36 5.58
CA VAL A 216 19.22 -6.51 5.27
C VAL A 216 19.49 -6.10 3.83
N SER A 217 20.73 -5.72 3.53
CA SER A 217 21.15 -5.41 2.17
C SER A 217 21.12 -6.66 1.28
N ASN A 218 20.56 -6.53 0.09
CA ASN A 218 20.60 -7.58 -0.92
C ASN A 218 21.98 -7.53 -1.63
N PRO A 219 22.76 -8.63 -1.63
CA PRO A 219 24.09 -8.61 -2.24
C PRO A 219 24.06 -8.64 -3.78
N TYR A 220 22.91 -8.79 -4.39
CA TYR A 220 22.74 -8.93 -5.85
C TYR A 220 22.08 -7.72 -6.51
N ILE A 221 21.70 -6.71 -5.74
CA ILE A 221 20.93 -5.56 -6.21
C ILE A 221 21.64 -4.27 -5.80
N ASP A 222 21.93 -3.41 -6.79
CA ASP A 222 22.49 -2.10 -6.55
C ASP A 222 21.47 -1.17 -5.86
N THR A 223 21.97 -0.16 -5.16
CA THR A 223 21.16 0.84 -4.48
C THR A 223 21.43 2.24 -5.00
N SER A 224 20.41 3.09 -4.97
CA SER A 224 20.58 4.52 -5.17
C SER A 224 21.31 5.17 -3.98
N GLU A 225 21.67 6.44 -4.12
CA GLU A 225 22.22 7.27 -3.03
C GLU A 225 21.26 7.41 -1.83
N TRP A 226 19.94 7.22 -2.06
CA TRP A 226 18.93 7.16 -0.99
C TRP A 226 18.83 5.79 -0.32
N GLY A 227 19.62 4.80 -0.77
CA GLY A 227 19.57 3.42 -0.30
C GLY A 227 18.41 2.61 -0.87
N TRP A 228 17.76 3.09 -1.93
CA TRP A 228 16.68 2.35 -2.59
C TRP A 228 17.26 1.31 -3.53
N GLN A 229 16.80 0.07 -3.41
CA GLN A 229 17.21 -1.03 -4.28
C GLN A 229 16.67 -0.82 -5.70
N ILE A 230 17.56 -0.89 -6.69
CA ILE A 230 17.22 -0.76 -8.12
C ILE A 230 16.89 -2.14 -8.66
N ASP A 231 15.62 -2.53 -8.60
CA ASP A 231 15.20 -3.89 -8.89
C ASP A 231 14.07 -3.97 -9.95
N PRO A 232 14.43 -3.93 -11.23
CA PRO A 232 13.45 -4.10 -12.31
C PRO A 232 12.77 -5.48 -12.30
N ALA A 233 13.51 -6.55 -11.95
CA ALA A 233 12.96 -7.90 -11.86
C ALA A 233 11.93 -8.02 -10.73
N GLY A 234 12.09 -7.25 -9.66
CA GLY A 234 11.14 -7.17 -8.57
C GLY A 234 9.79 -6.58 -8.99
N LEU A 235 9.76 -5.68 -9.97
CA LEU A 235 8.50 -5.22 -10.55
C LEU A 235 7.78 -6.37 -11.29
N ARG A 236 8.49 -7.15 -12.11
CA ARG A 236 7.92 -8.33 -12.78
C ARG A 236 7.45 -9.38 -11.76
N TYR A 237 8.24 -9.63 -10.73
CA TYR A 237 7.86 -10.50 -9.61
C TYR A 237 6.59 -10.01 -8.92
N SER A 238 6.48 -8.72 -8.63
CA SER A 238 5.31 -8.13 -7.97
C SER A 238 4.04 -8.26 -8.81
N LEU A 239 4.14 -8.04 -10.11
CA LEU A 239 3.04 -8.22 -11.07
C LEU A 239 2.56 -9.67 -11.07
N ASN A 240 3.48 -10.64 -11.17
CA ASN A 240 3.15 -12.06 -11.10
C ASN A 240 2.56 -12.44 -9.74
N TRP A 241 3.14 -11.92 -8.66
CA TRP A 241 2.65 -12.20 -7.31
C TRP A 241 1.19 -11.77 -7.11
N PHE A 242 0.82 -10.56 -7.50
CA PHE A 242 -0.56 -10.10 -7.43
C PHE A 242 -1.48 -10.90 -8.36
N TRP A 243 -1.03 -11.14 -9.59
CA TRP A 243 -1.81 -11.88 -10.59
C TRP A 243 -2.11 -13.30 -10.12
N ASP A 244 -1.11 -14.04 -9.65
CA ASP A 244 -1.26 -15.40 -9.17
C ASP A 244 -2.19 -15.49 -7.95
N HIS A 245 -2.13 -14.48 -7.05
CA HIS A 245 -2.91 -14.49 -5.83
C HIS A 245 -4.37 -14.07 -6.02
N PHE A 246 -4.65 -13.12 -6.91
CA PHE A 246 -5.95 -12.46 -6.94
C PHE A 246 -6.69 -12.57 -8.26
N GLN A 247 -6.00 -12.77 -9.39
CA GLN A 247 -6.59 -12.85 -10.74
C GLN A 247 -7.50 -11.64 -11.07
N LEU A 248 -7.13 -10.45 -10.58
CA LEU A 248 -7.76 -9.17 -10.88
C LEU A 248 -6.86 -8.32 -11.78
N PRO A 249 -7.42 -7.47 -12.64
CA PRO A 249 -6.62 -6.51 -13.40
C PRO A 249 -5.70 -5.69 -12.49
N LEU A 250 -4.48 -5.43 -12.94
CA LEU A 250 -3.46 -4.70 -12.18
C LEU A 250 -3.21 -3.31 -12.79
N PHE A 251 -2.89 -2.34 -11.94
CA PHE A 251 -2.49 -1.03 -12.36
C PHE A 251 -1.26 -0.56 -11.56
N ILE A 252 -0.14 -0.31 -12.25
CA ILE A 252 1.01 0.35 -11.62
C ILE A 252 0.70 1.85 -11.58
N VAL A 253 0.23 2.33 -10.43
CA VAL A 253 -0.19 3.73 -10.25
C VAL A 253 0.93 4.67 -9.89
N GLU A 254 2.02 4.12 -9.34
CA GLU A 254 3.23 4.87 -9.05
C GLU A 254 4.46 4.00 -9.32
N ASN A 255 5.46 4.58 -9.99
CA ASN A 255 6.80 4.03 -10.15
C ASN A 255 7.78 5.20 -10.31
N GLY A 256 8.89 5.18 -9.60
CA GLY A 256 9.84 6.29 -9.62
C GLY A 256 11.14 5.95 -8.92
N PHE A 257 12.07 6.89 -8.97
CA PHE A 257 13.44 6.70 -8.50
C PHE A 257 13.89 7.85 -7.59
N GLY A 258 14.24 7.54 -6.36
CA GLY A 258 14.84 8.47 -5.42
C GLY A 258 16.35 8.52 -5.58
N ALA A 259 16.87 9.70 -5.96
CA ALA A 259 18.28 9.97 -6.16
C ALA A 259 18.62 11.41 -5.74
N VAL A 260 19.90 11.70 -5.58
CA VAL A 260 20.42 13.06 -5.33
C VAL A 260 20.69 13.71 -6.69
N ASP A 261 19.84 14.65 -7.08
CA ASP A 261 19.98 15.37 -8.35
C ASP A 261 21.09 16.43 -8.25
N GLN A 262 21.87 16.54 -9.31
CA GLN A 262 22.93 17.56 -9.42
C GLN A 262 22.61 18.56 -10.52
N ARG A 263 22.29 19.79 -10.11
CA ARG A 263 22.06 20.88 -11.04
C ARG A 263 23.35 21.32 -11.72
N GLN A 264 23.34 21.32 -13.06
CA GLN A 264 24.47 21.76 -13.88
C GLN A 264 24.57 23.29 -13.91
N ALA A 265 25.68 23.81 -14.41
CA ALA A 265 25.92 25.27 -14.50
C ALA A 265 24.90 26.00 -15.41
N ASP A 266 24.32 25.31 -16.38
CA ASP A 266 23.27 25.82 -17.28
C ASP A 266 21.85 25.66 -16.69
N GLY A 267 21.73 25.14 -15.47
CA GLY A 267 20.46 24.97 -14.77
C GLY A 267 19.74 23.64 -15.06
N THR A 268 20.29 22.79 -15.91
CA THR A 268 19.73 21.46 -16.21
C THR A 268 20.14 20.42 -15.17
N VAL A 269 19.39 19.30 -15.13
CA VAL A 269 19.75 18.10 -14.39
C VAL A 269 19.98 16.98 -15.39
N ASN A 270 21.16 16.36 -15.35
CA ASN A 270 21.50 15.24 -16.23
C ASN A 270 21.20 13.91 -15.53
N ASP A 271 19.95 13.47 -15.60
CA ASP A 271 19.42 12.35 -14.84
C ASP A 271 19.34 11.02 -15.63
N HIS A 272 20.40 10.66 -16.36
CA HIS A 272 20.51 9.39 -17.07
C HIS A 272 20.19 8.17 -16.21
N TYR A 273 20.59 8.19 -14.93
CA TYR A 273 20.24 7.15 -13.95
C TYR A 273 18.72 6.95 -13.82
N ARG A 274 17.91 8.01 -13.92
CA ARG A 274 16.45 7.92 -13.87
C ARG A 274 15.89 7.36 -15.18
N ILE A 275 16.45 7.74 -16.32
CA ILE A 275 16.11 7.18 -17.63
C ILE A 275 16.39 5.67 -17.64
N ASP A 276 17.55 5.24 -17.17
CA ASP A 276 17.95 3.82 -17.09
C ASP A 276 17.06 3.03 -16.15
N TYR A 277 16.69 3.62 -15.00
CA TYR A 277 15.72 3.03 -14.06
C TYR A 277 14.39 2.77 -14.77
N PHE A 278 13.76 3.78 -15.38
CA PHE A 278 12.49 3.61 -16.07
C PHE A 278 12.59 2.63 -17.23
N ALA A 279 13.62 2.74 -18.06
CA ALA A 279 13.79 1.86 -19.21
C ALA A 279 13.92 0.38 -18.81
N SER A 280 14.62 0.09 -17.71
CA SER A 280 14.77 -1.27 -17.20
C SER A 280 13.47 -1.81 -16.60
N HIS A 281 12.76 -1.01 -15.81
CA HIS A 281 11.46 -1.40 -15.21
C HIS A 281 10.38 -1.61 -16.30
N ILE A 282 10.31 -0.74 -17.29
CA ILE A 282 9.37 -0.90 -18.43
C ILE A 282 9.65 -2.17 -19.22
N ARG A 283 10.92 -2.57 -19.40
CA ARG A 283 11.26 -3.85 -20.04
C ARG A 283 10.72 -5.05 -19.27
N GLU A 284 10.87 -5.06 -17.94
CA GLU A 284 10.37 -6.15 -17.11
C GLU A 284 8.84 -6.15 -17.00
N MET A 285 8.21 -4.98 -16.92
CA MET A 285 6.76 -4.84 -17.04
C MET A 285 6.22 -5.42 -18.34
N LYS A 286 6.88 -5.13 -19.47
CA LYS A 286 6.50 -5.70 -20.77
C LYS A 286 6.59 -7.24 -20.78
N LYS A 287 7.60 -7.84 -20.15
CA LYS A 287 7.72 -9.29 -20.02
C LYS A 287 6.57 -9.87 -19.18
N ALA A 288 6.21 -9.24 -18.05
CA ALA A 288 5.09 -9.69 -17.25
C ALA A 288 3.79 -9.79 -18.06
N VAL A 289 3.53 -8.82 -18.92
CA VAL A 289 2.35 -8.83 -19.81
C VAL A 289 2.46 -9.85 -20.92
N VAL A 290 3.60 -9.86 -21.66
CA VAL A 290 3.73 -10.62 -22.93
C VAL A 290 4.11 -12.08 -22.70
N GLU A 291 4.97 -12.34 -21.72
CA GLU A 291 5.50 -13.69 -21.45
C GLU A 291 4.73 -14.38 -20.32
N ASP A 292 4.37 -13.63 -19.26
CA ASP A 292 3.75 -14.20 -18.07
C ASP A 292 2.21 -14.13 -18.10
N GLY A 293 1.62 -13.33 -19.00
CA GLY A 293 0.16 -13.25 -19.18
C GLY A 293 -0.58 -12.42 -18.14
N VAL A 294 0.12 -11.51 -17.46
CA VAL A 294 -0.48 -10.61 -16.47
C VAL A 294 -1.41 -9.60 -17.13
N ASP A 295 -2.64 -9.45 -16.61
CA ASP A 295 -3.59 -8.43 -17.05
C ASP A 295 -3.24 -7.08 -16.42
N LEU A 296 -2.42 -6.29 -17.11
CA LEU A 296 -2.02 -4.95 -16.70
C LEU A 296 -2.78 -3.90 -17.49
N ILE A 297 -3.65 -3.14 -16.82
CA ILE A 297 -4.53 -2.14 -17.47
C ILE A 297 -3.93 -0.73 -17.53
N GLY A 298 -2.83 -0.46 -16.83
CA GLY A 298 -2.21 0.86 -16.85
C GLY A 298 -0.88 0.95 -16.11
N TYR A 299 -0.14 2.02 -16.44
CA TYR A 299 1.11 2.40 -15.81
C TYR A 299 1.23 3.93 -15.77
N THR A 300 1.56 4.47 -14.60
CA THR A 300 1.86 5.89 -14.41
C THR A 300 3.15 6.04 -13.60
N PRO A 301 4.13 6.84 -14.07
CA PRO A 301 5.28 7.18 -13.26
C PRO A 301 4.87 8.16 -12.16
N TRP A 302 5.59 8.12 -11.04
CA TRP A 302 5.46 9.15 -10.00
C TRP A 302 6.20 10.42 -10.42
N GLY A 303 5.47 11.55 -10.42
CA GLY A 303 6.01 12.82 -10.85
C GLY A 303 6.07 12.97 -12.37
N CYS A 304 4.94 13.28 -13.02
CA CYS A 304 4.91 13.62 -14.46
C CYS A 304 5.55 14.98 -14.77
N ILE A 305 5.77 15.79 -13.74
CA ILE A 305 6.48 17.08 -13.74
C ILE A 305 7.32 17.15 -12.46
N ASP A 306 8.29 18.04 -12.43
CA ASP A 306 9.07 18.28 -11.21
C ASP A 306 8.15 18.71 -10.07
N LEU A 307 8.35 18.13 -8.91
CA LEU A 307 7.61 18.46 -7.69
C LEU A 307 8.54 18.43 -6.49
N VAL A 308 8.17 19.16 -5.47
CA VAL A 308 8.91 19.17 -4.20
C VAL A 308 8.86 17.78 -3.60
N SER A 309 10.03 17.24 -3.27
CA SER A 309 10.11 15.93 -2.61
C SER A 309 9.50 16.00 -1.21
N ALA A 310 8.59 15.08 -0.91
CA ALA A 310 8.03 14.93 0.44
C ALA A 310 9.09 14.53 1.50
N ARG A 311 10.27 14.09 1.07
CA ARG A 311 11.35 13.61 1.95
C ARG A 311 12.47 14.64 2.17
N SER A 312 12.79 15.43 1.17
CA SER A 312 13.91 16.40 1.23
C SER A 312 13.46 17.84 1.31
N GLU A 313 12.21 18.15 1.07
CA GLU A 313 11.66 19.53 0.98
C GLU A 313 12.33 20.39 -0.11
N GLU A 314 13.01 19.77 -1.09
CA GLU A 314 13.74 20.42 -2.19
C GLU A 314 13.00 20.25 -3.52
#